data_035a2cb2f8ad9ea16a0260f4fed97828
#
_entry.id   035a2cb2f8ad9ea16a0260f4fed97828
#
_cell.length_a   1.000
_cell.length_b   1.000
_cell.length_c   1.000
_cell.angle_alpha   90.00
_cell.angle_beta   90.00
_cell.angle_gamma   90.00
#
_symmetry.space_group_name_H-M   'P 1'
#
loop_
_entity.id
_entity.type
_entity.pdbx_description
1 polymer ?
#
loop_
_entity_poly.entity_id
_entity_poly.type
_entity_poly.pdbx_seq_one_letter_code
_entity_poly.pdbx_strand_id
1 'polypeptide(L)'
;LDELPFKTTCRVYRVDERTIEILSDTKTPQKVLCIAYYNQDVVVKPKNHFLVLDGLQDPGNVGTLIRTAKATGMDSVFLVDSVSVTNSKLIRSSVGAVFGIKVYSMTREKFVEFSKQNALNLIKCDMNGENIFTFKPNGNVGIVIGNEGQGLSEEISALCYTSVKIPMKEGIESLNAGVSGSIIMYEIAKDNF
;
A
#
# COMPACT_ATOMS: atom_id res chain seq x y z
N LEU A 1 19.50 -2.73 -30.05
CA LEU A 1 19.72 -2.87 -28.59
C LEU A 1 20.60 -1.74 -28.03
N ASP A 2 21.40 -1.10 -28.88
CA ASP A 2 22.31 -0.02 -28.46
C ASP A 2 21.60 1.31 -28.13
N GLU A 3 20.29 1.39 -28.34
CA GLU A 3 19.45 2.56 -28.09
C GLU A 3 18.71 2.51 -26.74
N LEU A 4 18.81 1.41 -25.99
CA LEU A 4 18.18 1.34 -24.68
C LEU A 4 19.04 2.08 -23.64
N PRO A 5 18.44 2.94 -22.80
CA PRO A 5 19.18 3.73 -21.81
C PRO A 5 19.72 2.86 -20.64
N PHE A 6 19.57 1.56 -20.72
CA PHE A 6 19.99 0.61 -19.68
C PHE A 6 20.40 -0.74 -20.28
N LYS A 7 21.30 -1.44 -19.58
CA LYS A 7 21.68 -2.82 -19.91
C LYS A 7 20.64 -3.79 -19.34
N THR A 8 20.25 -4.79 -20.12
CA THR A 8 19.30 -5.83 -19.68
C THR A 8 19.73 -7.21 -20.19
N THR A 9 19.45 -8.24 -19.40
CA THR A 9 19.56 -9.64 -19.77
C THR A 9 18.22 -10.23 -20.24
N CYS A 10 17.14 -9.45 -20.16
CA CYS A 10 15.81 -9.85 -20.60
C CYS A 10 15.74 -9.94 -22.13
N ARG A 11 14.79 -10.72 -22.63
CA ARG A 11 14.47 -10.69 -24.06
C ARG A 11 13.88 -9.35 -24.44
N VAL A 12 14.41 -8.72 -25.48
CA VAL A 12 13.96 -7.44 -26.00
C VAL A 12 13.41 -7.62 -27.39
N TYR A 13 12.23 -7.08 -27.65
CA TYR A 13 11.57 -7.09 -28.94
C TYR A 13 11.44 -5.65 -29.44
N ARG A 14 11.82 -5.38 -30.68
CA ARG A 14 11.50 -4.12 -31.35
C ARG A 14 10.16 -4.27 -32.05
N VAL A 15 9.24 -3.39 -31.76
CA VAL A 15 7.88 -3.37 -32.32
C VAL A 15 7.54 -1.99 -32.85
N ASP A 16 6.50 -1.87 -33.67
CA ASP A 16 6.00 -0.59 -34.16
C ASP A 16 5.11 0.12 -33.12
N GLU A 17 4.78 1.39 -33.36
CA GLU A 17 3.96 2.19 -32.45
C GLU A 17 2.57 1.60 -32.26
N ARG A 18 1.97 1.07 -33.31
CA ARG A 18 0.65 0.43 -33.24
C ARG A 18 0.64 -0.78 -32.32
N THR A 19 1.68 -1.57 -32.32
CA THR A 19 1.84 -2.71 -31.41
C THR A 19 1.96 -2.24 -29.96
N ILE A 20 2.73 -1.18 -29.68
CA ILE A 20 2.81 -0.58 -28.34
C ILE A 20 1.45 -0.06 -27.88
N GLU A 21 0.69 0.61 -28.75
CA GLU A 21 -0.66 1.11 -28.45
C GLU A 21 -1.62 -0.04 -28.09
N ILE A 22 -1.57 -1.15 -28.83
CA ILE A 22 -2.41 -2.33 -28.57
C ILE A 22 -2.05 -3.00 -27.24
N LEU A 23 -0.76 -3.09 -26.93
CA LEU A 23 -0.27 -3.76 -25.71
C LEU A 23 -0.39 -2.89 -24.44
N SER A 24 -0.46 -1.58 -24.61
CA SER A 24 -0.57 -0.64 -23.52
C SER A 24 -2.03 -0.39 -23.12
N ASP A 25 -2.31 -0.34 -21.84
CA ASP A 25 -3.62 0.07 -21.30
C ASP A 25 -3.70 1.59 -21.00
N THR A 26 -2.78 2.40 -21.56
CA THR A 26 -2.76 3.85 -21.41
C THR A 26 -3.07 4.56 -22.72
N LYS A 27 -3.74 5.72 -22.63
CA LYS A 27 -4.07 6.54 -23.83
C LYS A 27 -2.84 7.11 -24.52
N THR A 28 -1.77 7.35 -23.77
CA THR A 28 -0.49 7.87 -24.28
C THR A 28 0.63 6.96 -23.76
N PRO A 29 0.89 5.84 -24.47
CA PRO A 29 1.88 4.87 -24.03
C PRO A 29 3.30 5.44 -24.08
N GLN A 30 4.13 5.00 -23.14
CA GLN A 30 5.56 5.20 -23.25
C GLN A 30 6.14 4.28 -24.34
N LYS A 31 7.27 4.67 -24.93
CA LYS A 31 7.92 3.90 -26.01
C LYS A 31 8.55 2.58 -25.56
N VAL A 32 8.43 2.24 -24.28
CA VAL A 32 8.95 1.01 -23.68
C VAL A 32 7.85 0.39 -22.84
N LEU A 33 7.60 -0.91 -23.03
CA LEU A 33 6.70 -1.73 -22.23
C LEU A 33 7.49 -2.90 -21.65
N CYS A 34 7.27 -3.18 -20.38
CA CYS A 34 7.92 -4.27 -19.68
C CYS A 34 6.86 -5.28 -19.20
N ILE A 35 7.09 -6.56 -19.48
CA ILE A 35 6.29 -7.66 -18.95
C ILE A 35 7.12 -8.35 -17.88
N ALA A 36 6.59 -8.38 -16.66
CA ALA A 36 7.25 -9.02 -15.53
C ALA A 36 6.37 -10.11 -14.94
N TYR A 37 7.00 -11.21 -14.49
CA TYR A 37 6.32 -12.20 -13.66
C TYR A 37 6.27 -11.70 -12.22
N TYR A 38 5.11 -11.84 -11.59
CA TYR A 38 4.94 -11.58 -10.18
C TYR A 38 4.86 -12.89 -9.42
N ASN A 39 5.80 -13.09 -8.50
CA ASN A 39 5.76 -14.17 -7.53
C ASN A 39 5.65 -13.53 -6.14
N GLN A 40 4.62 -13.92 -5.41
CA GLN A 40 4.49 -13.45 -4.04
C GLN A 40 5.52 -14.13 -3.15
N ASP A 41 6.28 -13.35 -2.41
CA ASP A 41 7.23 -13.85 -1.42
C ASP A 41 6.52 -14.58 -0.27
N VAL A 42 7.27 -15.43 0.44
CA VAL A 42 6.81 -16.01 1.69
C VAL A 42 6.53 -14.89 2.69
N VAL A 43 5.33 -14.91 3.26
CA VAL A 43 4.92 -13.89 4.23
C VAL A 43 5.73 -14.06 5.51
N VAL A 44 6.36 -12.99 5.94
CA VAL A 44 7.16 -12.96 7.16
C VAL A 44 6.66 -11.88 8.12
N LYS A 45 6.87 -12.09 9.42
CA LYS A 45 6.55 -11.09 10.44
C LYS A 45 7.32 -9.79 10.16
N PRO A 46 6.62 -8.63 10.11
CA PRO A 46 7.28 -7.33 9.96
C PRO A 46 8.24 -7.04 11.13
N LYS A 47 9.39 -6.44 10.80
CA LYS A 47 10.41 -6.07 11.79
C LYS A 47 10.31 -4.61 12.24
N ASN A 48 9.66 -3.77 11.41
CA ASN A 48 9.41 -2.35 11.68
C ASN A 48 7.92 -2.05 11.51
N HIS A 49 7.55 -0.76 11.52
CA HIS A 49 6.20 -0.33 11.15
C HIS A 49 5.80 -0.87 9.78
N PHE A 50 4.55 -1.16 9.60
CA PHE A 50 4.01 -1.73 8.36
C PHE A 50 2.60 -1.21 8.08
N LEU A 51 2.12 -1.43 6.87
CA LEU A 51 0.81 -0.97 6.42
C LEU A 51 -0.11 -2.16 6.15
N VAL A 52 -1.38 -2.03 6.52
CA VAL A 52 -2.44 -2.99 6.22
C VAL A 52 -3.58 -2.25 5.54
N LEU A 53 -3.99 -2.70 4.36
CA LEU A 53 -5.06 -2.14 3.57
C LEU A 53 -6.20 -3.15 3.52
N ASP A 54 -7.31 -2.88 4.22
CA ASP A 54 -8.47 -3.76 4.32
C ASP A 54 -9.57 -3.33 3.34
N GLY A 55 -9.74 -4.09 2.28
CA GLY A 55 -10.82 -3.91 1.30
C GLY A 55 -10.66 -2.71 0.37
N LEU A 56 -9.49 -2.09 0.24
CA LEU A 56 -9.29 -0.94 -0.65
C LEU A 56 -9.37 -1.38 -2.11
N GLN A 57 -10.28 -0.76 -2.89
CA GLN A 57 -10.53 -1.12 -4.28
C GLN A 57 -10.02 -0.09 -5.29
N ASP A 58 -9.77 1.19 -4.89
CA ASP A 58 -9.16 2.15 -5.83
C ASP A 58 -7.64 1.93 -5.95
N PRO A 59 -7.17 1.49 -7.12
CA PRO A 59 -5.75 1.24 -7.36
C PRO A 59 -4.90 2.51 -7.26
N GLY A 60 -5.48 3.69 -7.43
CA GLY A 60 -4.81 4.97 -7.24
C GLY A 60 -4.44 5.23 -5.79
N ASN A 61 -5.39 5.01 -4.87
CA ASN A 61 -5.17 5.13 -3.44
C ASN A 61 -4.16 4.10 -2.94
N VAL A 62 -4.32 2.83 -3.36
CA VAL A 62 -3.40 1.76 -2.97
C VAL A 62 -1.97 2.03 -3.46
N GLY A 63 -1.79 2.44 -4.72
CA GLY A 63 -0.48 2.79 -5.24
C GLY A 63 0.17 3.98 -4.52
N THR A 64 -0.62 5.01 -4.19
CA THR A 64 -0.18 6.16 -3.38
C THR A 64 0.29 5.70 -2.00
N LEU A 65 -0.48 4.85 -1.33
CA LEU A 65 -0.15 4.31 -0.02
C LEU A 65 1.10 3.44 -0.04
N ILE A 66 1.29 2.58 -1.05
CA ILE A 66 2.51 1.79 -1.24
C ILE A 66 3.73 2.71 -1.44
N ARG A 67 3.58 3.78 -2.24
CA ARG A 67 4.63 4.76 -2.45
C ARG A 67 5.01 5.47 -1.16
N THR A 68 4.02 5.89 -0.37
CA THR A 68 4.25 6.52 0.93
C THR A 68 4.86 5.55 1.94
N ALA A 69 4.38 4.31 1.99
CA ALA A 69 4.94 3.27 2.86
C ALA A 69 6.45 3.07 2.60
N LYS A 70 6.84 3.01 1.32
CA LYS A 70 8.27 2.94 0.97
C LYS A 70 9.04 4.21 1.38
N ALA A 71 8.46 5.39 1.16
CA ALA A 71 9.10 6.67 1.49
C ALA A 71 9.30 6.85 3.00
N THR A 72 8.40 6.33 3.82
CA THR A 72 8.44 6.40 5.29
C THR A 72 9.19 5.23 5.93
N GLY A 73 9.80 4.33 5.15
CA GLY A 73 10.57 3.20 5.67
C GLY A 73 9.75 2.09 6.31
N MET A 74 8.47 1.94 5.93
CA MET A 74 7.66 0.81 6.34
C MET A 74 8.29 -0.51 5.85
N ASP A 75 8.21 -1.56 6.65
CA ASP A 75 8.82 -2.87 6.34
C ASP A 75 8.06 -3.59 5.21
N SER A 76 6.75 -3.50 5.24
CA SER A 76 5.88 -4.22 4.31
C SER A 76 4.48 -3.62 4.19
N VAL A 77 3.75 -4.04 3.16
CA VAL A 77 2.33 -3.69 2.93
C VAL A 77 1.53 -4.98 2.77
N PHE A 78 0.43 -5.10 3.51
CA PHE A 78 -0.54 -6.18 3.39
C PHE A 78 -1.78 -5.68 2.67
N LEU A 79 -2.08 -6.26 1.52
CA LEU A 79 -3.32 -6.06 0.76
C LEU A 79 -4.31 -7.15 1.16
N VAL A 80 -5.25 -6.81 2.04
CA VAL A 80 -6.25 -7.73 2.57
C VAL A 80 -7.55 -7.52 1.82
N ASP A 81 -8.00 -8.49 1.03
CA ASP A 81 -9.16 -8.40 0.14
C ASP A 81 -9.23 -7.09 -0.67
N SER A 82 -8.07 -6.54 -0.96
CA SER A 82 -7.88 -5.27 -1.69
C SER A 82 -7.56 -5.52 -3.16
N VAL A 83 -7.48 -4.45 -3.95
CA VAL A 83 -7.10 -4.53 -5.36
C VAL A 83 -5.79 -5.30 -5.54
N SER A 84 -5.71 -6.10 -6.62
CA SER A 84 -4.51 -6.90 -6.92
C SER A 84 -3.26 -6.04 -7.11
N VAL A 85 -2.15 -6.47 -6.52
CA VAL A 85 -0.83 -5.83 -6.72
C VAL A 85 -0.39 -5.81 -8.19
N THR A 86 -0.90 -6.73 -9.01
CA THR A 86 -0.62 -6.80 -10.45
C THR A 86 -1.49 -5.85 -11.29
N ASN A 87 -2.39 -5.08 -10.67
CA ASN A 87 -3.20 -4.10 -11.37
C ASN A 87 -2.29 -3.00 -11.95
N SER A 88 -2.39 -2.77 -13.25
CA SER A 88 -1.53 -1.83 -13.99
C SER A 88 -1.66 -0.38 -13.51
N LYS A 89 -2.89 0.07 -13.12
CA LYS A 89 -3.10 1.40 -12.55
C LYS A 89 -2.45 1.53 -11.17
N LEU A 90 -2.46 0.47 -10.33
CA LEU A 90 -1.74 0.42 -9.06
C LEU A 90 -0.24 0.55 -9.29
N ILE A 91 0.33 -0.25 -10.19
CA ILE A 91 1.76 -0.22 -10.49
C ILE A 91 2.19 1.18 -10.93
N ARG A 92 1.44 1.82 -11.84
CA ARG A 92 1.72 3.18 -12.29
C ARG A 92 1.63 4.21 -11.17
N SER A 93 0.57 4.17 -10.36
CA SER A 93 0.38 5.13 -9.26
C SER A 93 1.40 4.97 -8.13
N SER A 94 1.97 3.78 -7.97
CA SER A 94 3.06 3.55 -7.02
C SER A 94 4.41 4.13 -7.47
N VAL A 95 4.53 4.58 -8.73
CA VAL A 95 5.77 5.14 -9.31
C VAL A 95 6.99 4.25 -9.06
N GLY A 96 6.79 2.92 -9.23
CA GLY A 96 7.84 1.91 -9.04
C GLY A 96 8.10 1.51 -7.57
N ALA A 97 7.46 2.15 -6.60
CA ALA A 97 7.64 1.81 -5.19
C ALA A 97 7.27 0.35 -4.89
N VAL A 98 6.26 -0.18 -5.59
CA VAL A 98 5.81 -1.58 -5.46
C VAL A 98 6.92 -2.62 -5.67
N PHE A 99 7.95 -2.31 -6.45
CA PHE A 99 9.10 -3.19 -6.69
C PHE A 99 10.19 -3.08 -5.62
N GLY A 100 10.06 -2.13 -4.71
CA GLY A 100 11.11 -1.85 -3.72
C GLY A 100 10.64 -1.95 -2.26
N ILE A 101 9.45 -2.48 -2.02
CA ILE A 101 8.90 -2.80 -0.71
C ILE A 101 8.21 -4.16 -0.80
N LYS A 102 8.16 -4.93 0.26
CA LYS A 102 7.42 -6.19 0.31
C LYS A 102 5.92 -5.91 0.30
N VAL A 103 5.20 -6.46 -0.66
CA VAL A 103 3.74 -6.36 -0.75
C VAL A 103 3.15 -7.76 -0.73
N TYR A 104 2.30 -8.04 0.25
CA TYR A 104 1.65 -9.33 0.44
C TYR A 104 0.15 -9.19 0.17
N SER A 105 -0.38 -9.98 -0.76
CA SER A 105 -1.83 -10.08 -1.01
C SER A 105 -2.38 -11.33 -0.34
N MET A 106 -3.45 -11.19 0.43
CA MET A 106 -4.09 -12.30 1.13
C MET A 106 -5.56 -12.05 1.43
N THR A 107 -6.30 -13.11 1.75
CA THR A 107 -7.66 -12.98 2.24
C THR A 107 -7.67 -12.50 3.70
N ARG A 108 -8.83 -11.99 4.12
CA ARG A 108 -9.03 -11.51 5.50
C ARG A 108 -8.80 -12.62 6.52
N GLU A 109 -9.29 -13.82 6.28
CA GLU A 109 -9.11 -14.96 7.17
C GLU A 109 -7.63 -15.29 7.38
N LYS A 110 -6.84 -15.30 6.28
CA LYS A 110 -5.39 -15.55 6.35
C LYS A 110 -4.65 -14.45 7.10
N PHE A 111 -5.05 -13.19 6.92
CA PHE A 111 -4.44 -12.08 7.65
C PHE A 111 -4.77 -12.15 9.15
N VAL A 112 -6.02 -12.45 9.51
CA VAL A 112 -6.44 -12.62 10.91
C VAL A 112 -5.64 -13.73 11.59
N GLU A 113 -5.49 -14.88 10.93
CA GLU A 113 -4.69 -15.99 11.43
C GLU A 113 -3.22 -15.59 11.58
N PHE A 114 -2.62 -15.01 10.55
CA PHE A 114 -1.23 -14.54 10.56
C PHE A 114 -0.99 -13.49 11.66
N SER A 115 -1.91 -12.54 11.83
CA SER A 115 -1.82 -11.49 12.86
C SER A 115 -1.82 -12.08 14.26
N LYS A 116 -2.71 -13.05 14.55
CA LYS A 116 -2.78 -13.73 15.85
C LYS A 116 -1.53 -14.57 16.13
N GLN A 117 -1.08 -15.36 15.14
CA GLN A 117 0.11 -16.21 15.29
C GLN A 117 1.39 -15.40 15.55
N ASN A 118 1.48 -14.21 14.99
CA ASN A 118 2.66 -13.35 15.10
C ASN A 118 2.52 -12.25 16.17
N ALA A 119 1.38 -12.18 16.88
CA ALA A 119 1.04 -11.12 17.83
C ALA A 119 1.34 -9.72 17.24
N LEU A 120 0.73 -9.43 16.09
CA LEU A 120 0.92 -8.15 15.42
C LEU A 120 0.25 -7.04 16.21
N ASN A 121 0.95 -5.92 16.37
CA ASN A 121 0.47 -4.74 17.06
C ASN A 121 -0.20 -3.81 16.03
N LEU A 122 -1.53 -3.68 16.04
CA LEU A 122 -2.28 -2.98 15.01
C LEU A 122 -2.99 -1.75 15.58
N ILE A 123 -2.93 -0.64 14.84
CA ILE A 123 -3.71 0.58 15.09
C ILE A 123 -4.61 0.86 13.89
N LYS A 124 -5.83 1.30 14.13
CA LYS A 124 -6.76 1.68 13.06
C LYS A 124 -6.98 3.18 12.97
N CYS A 125 -7.36 3.64 11.78
CA CYS A 125 -7.79 5.02 11.56
C CYS A 125 -9.30 5.10 11.82
N ASP A 126 -9.71 5.95 12.75
CA ASP A 126 -11.10 6.14 13.15
C ASP A 126 -11.31 7.57 13.64
N MET A 127 -12.46 8.19 13.30
CA MET A 127 -12.76 9.57 13.67
C MET A 127 -12.87 9.81 15.20
N ASN A 128 -13.11 8.74 15.97
CA ASN A 128 -13.19 8.78 17.43
C ASN A 128 -11.86 8.40 18.10
N GLY A 129 -10.79 8.19 17.32
CA GLY A 129 -9.47 7.81 17.82
C GLY A 129 -8.72 8.92 18.55
N GLU A 130 -7.55 8.57 19.08
CA GLU A 130 -6.60 9.51 19.63
C GLU A 130 -6.01 10.42 18.54
N ASN A 131 -5.66 11.66 18.91
CA ASN A 131 -5.03 12.58 17.98
C ASN A 131 -3.67 12.03 17.52
N ILE A 132 -3.51 11.77 16.22
CA ILE A 132 -2.28 11.21 15.66
C ILE A 132 -1.04 12.05 15.97
N PHE A 133 -1.16 13.38 16.02
CA PHE A 133 -0.05 14.30 16.27
C PHE A 133 0.49 14.26 17.70
N THR A 134 -0.26 13.66 18.62
CA THR A 134 0.16 13.46 20.02
C THR A 134 0.31 11.98 20.37
N PHE A 135 -0.15 11.09 19.50
CA PHE A 135 -0.06 9.65 19.70
C PHE A 135 1.38 9.16 19.62
N LYS A 136 1.74 8.27 20.52
CA LYS A 136 3.04 7.58 20.48
C LYS A 136 2.81 6.08 20.51
N PRO A 137 3.20 5.36 19.45
CA PRO A 137 3.03 3.92 19.41
C PRO A 137 3.95 3.24 20.42
N ASN A 138 3.48 2.15 21.00
CA ASN A 138 4.32 1.28 21.83
C ASN A 138 5.02 0.25 20.94
N GLY A 139 6.23 0.56 20.50
CA GLY A 139 7.00 -0.26 19.56
C GLY A 139 6.49 -0.18 18.13
N ASN A 140 6.82 -1.21 17.34
CA ASN A 140 6.42 -1.27 15.94
C ASN A 140 4.92 -1.58 15.80
N VAL A 141 4.24 -0.83 14.93
CA VAL A 141 2.79 -0.98 14.70
C VAL A 141 2.46 -1.17 13.23
N GLY A 142 1.43 -1.92 12.97
CA GLY A 142 0.74 -1.96 11.68
C GLY A 142 -0.36 -0.91 11.63
N ILE A 143 -0.28 -0.02 10.65
CA ILE A 143 -1.29 1.01 10.40
C ILE A 143 -2.35 0.41 9.51
N VAL A 144 -3.59 0.34 9.99
CA VAL A 144 -4.70 -0.26 9.26
C VAL A 144 -5.58 0.82 8.64
N ILE A 145 -5.71 0.77 7.32
CA ILE A 145 -6.57 1.67 6.53
C ILE A 145 -7.69 0.83 5.91
N GLY A 146 -8.92 1.21 6.16
CA GLY A 146 -10.11 0.54 5.64
C GLY A 146 -10.62 1.11 4.32
N ASN A 147 -11.63 0.44 3.77
CA ASN A 147 -12.36 0.86 2.58
C ASN A 147 -13.02 2.23 2.79
N GLU A 148 -13.02 3.06 1.74
CA GLU A 148 -13.53 4.44 1.77
C GLU A 148 -15.03 4.54 2.11
N GLY A 149 -15.82 3.55 1.70
CA GLY A 149 -17.28 3.53 1.91
C GLY A 149 -17.72 2.71 3.10
N GLN A 150 -17.06 1.56 3.34
CA GLN A 150 -17.47 0.59 4.36
C GLN A 150 -16.62 0.66 5.64
N GLY A 151 -15.49 1.36 5.59
CA GLY A 151 -14.53 1.37 6.70
C GLY A 151 -13.76 0.06 6.82
N LEU A 152 -13.39 -0.29 8.03
CA LEU A 152 -12.72 -1.55 8.36
C LEU A 152 -13.74 -2.67 8.57
N SER A 153 -13.37 -3.89 8.17
CA SER A 153 -14.10 -5.09 8.57
C SER A 153 -14.08 -5.29 10.09
N GLU A 154 -15.11 -5.93 10.62
CA GLU A 154 -15.20 -6.20 12.07
C GLU A 154 -14.04 -7.05 12.56
N GLU A 155 -13.65 -8.07 11.78
CA GLU A 155 -12.57 -9.00 12.10
C GLU A 155 -11.21 -8.31 12.20
N ILE A 156 -10.90 -7.40 11.27
CA ILE A 156 -9.65 -6.62 11.30
C ILE A 156 -9.71 -5.56 12.39
N SER A 157 -10.85 -4.89 12.53
CA SER A 157 -11.05 -3.87 13.58
C SER A 157 -10.85 -4.44 14.98
N ALA A 158 -11.30 -5.68 15.22
CA ALA A 158 -11.15 -6.38 16.50
C ALA A 158 -9.69 -6.74 16.85
N LEU A 159 -8.79 -6.76 15.86
CA LEU A 159 -7.35 -6.99 16.09
C LEU A 159 -6.60 -5.72 16.51
N CYS A 160 -7.19 -4.55 16.31
CA CYS A 160 -6.54 -3.28 16.61
C CYS A 160 -6.69 -2.95 18.09
N TYR A 161 -5.57 -2.67 18.76
CA TYR A 161 -5.59 -2.35 20.20
C TYR A 161 -6.02 -0.90 20.50
N THR A 162 -5.91 0.00 19.51
CA THR A 162 -6.35 1.39 19.61
C THR A 162 -6.69 1.97 18.24
N SER A 163 -7.25 3.17 18.26
CA SER A 163 -7.55 3.95 17.07
C SER A 163 -6.92 5.33 17.12
N VAL A 164 -6.53 5.85 15.95
CA VAL A 164 -5.99 7.20 15.79
C VAL A 164 -6.81 8.01 14.79
N LYS A 165 -6.88 9.32 14.98
CA LYS A 165 -7.55 10.25 14.07
C LYS A 165 -6.63 11.37 13.63
N ILE A 166 -6.89 11.88 12.45
CA ILE A 166 -6.37 13.16 11.99
C ILE A 166 -7.38 14.23 12.39
N PRO A 167 -7.00 15.21 13.24
CA PRO A 167 -7.90 16.32 13.58
C PRO A 167 -8.30 17.10 12.32
N MET A 168 -9.59 17.37 12.17
CA MET A 168 -10.16 18.13 11.06
C MET A 168 -10.97 19.30 11.55
N LYS A 169 -11.12 20.35 10.73
CA LYS A 169 -12.04 21.46 10.99
C LYS A 169 -13.47 21.01 10.74
N GLU A 170 -14.42 21.70 11.40
CA GLU A 170 -15.85 21.46 11.20
C GLU A 170 -16.25 21.54 9.73
N GLY A 171 -17.21 20.70 9.32
CA GLY A 171 -17.75 20.64 7.96
C GLY A 171 -17.02 19.68 7.03
N ILE A 172 -15.97 19.00 7.46
CA ILE A 172 -15.29 17.92 6.71
C ILE A 172 -15.47 16.60 7.47
N GLU A 173 -16.10 15.63 6.84
CA GLU A 173 -16.38 14.32 7.44
C GLU A 173 -15.19 13.36 7.34
N SER A 174 -14.46 13.39 6.24
CA SER A 174 -13.32 12.49 6.01
C SER A 174 -12.32 13.05 4.99
N LEU A 175 -11.11 12.52 5.00
CA LEU A 175 -10.12 12.70 3.94
C LEU A 175 -10.09 11.46 3.06
N ASN A 176 -9.60 11.62 1.83
CA ASN A 176 -9.29 10.50 0.95
C ASN A 176 -8.36 9.48 1.66
N ALA A 177 -8.59 8.18 1.46
CA ALA A 177 -7.84 7.12 2.15
C ALA A 177 -6.33 7.19 1.90
N GLY A 178 -5.91 7.49 0.67
CA GLY A 178 -4.50 7.69 0.32
C GLY A 178 -3.86 8.86 1.07
N VAL A 179 -4.61 9.96 1.25
CA VAL A 179 -4.17 11.15 2.00
C VAL A 179 -4.09 10.83 3.49
N SER A 180 -5.16 10.27 4.07
CA SER A 180 -5.20 9.94 5.50
C SER A 180 -4.08 8.99 5.90
N GLY A 181 -3.93 7.90 5.16
CA GLY A 181 -2.89 6.92 5.42
C GLY A 181 -1.48 7.50 5.28
N SER A 182 -1.28 8.42 4.33
CA SER A 182 0.01 9.10 4.14
C SER A 182 0.38 9.99 5.31
N ILE A 183 -0.56 10.79 5.80
CA ILE A 183 -0.34 11.65 6.98
C ILE A 183 0.01 10.79 8.20
N ILE A 184 -0.73 9.72 8.45
CA ILE A 184 -0.51 8.84 9.59
C ILE A 184 0.84 8.13 9.49
N MET A 185 1.22 7.61 8.32
CA MET A 185 2.52 6.97 8.12
C MET A 185 3.68 7.93 8.39
N TYR A 186 3.62 9.18 7.91
CA TYR A 186 4.65 10.17 8.17
C TYR A 186 4.73 10.54 9.65
N GLU A 187 3.59 10.68 10.33
CA GLU A 187 3.58 11.02 11.76
C GLU A 187 4.14 9.87 12.61
N ILE A 188 3.79 8.62 12.30
CA ILE A 188 4.31 7.43 12.99
C ILE A 188 5.82 7.26 12.74
N ALA A 189 6.29 7.59 11.55
CA ALA A 189 7.69 7.38 11.16
C ALA A 189 8.59 8.62 11.40
N LYS A 190 8.06 9.73 11.90
CA LYS A 190 8.78 11.01 11.96
C LYS A 190 10.13 10.96 12.70
N ASP A 191 10.26 10.09 13.68
CA ASP A 191 11.49 9.95 14.45
C ASP A 191 12.54 9.05 13.75
N ASN A 192 12.23 8.54 12.55
CA ASN A 192 13.11 7.66 11.76
C ASN A 192 13.87 8.42 10.65
N PHE A 193 13.70 9.73 10.52
CA PHE A 193 14.33 10.57 9.49
C PHE A 193 15.56 11.31 9.99
#